data_2c30ee367d61035494688e280d16380a
#
_entry.id   2c30ee367d61035494688e280d16380a
#
_cell.length_a   1.000
_cell.length_b   1.000
_cell.length_c   1.000
_cell.angle_alpha   90.00
_cell.angle_beta   90.00
_cell.angle_gamma   90.00
#
_symmetry.space_group_name_H-M   'P 1'
#
loop_
_entity.id
_entity.type
_entity.pdbx_description
1 polymer ?
#
loop_
_entity_poly.entity_id
_entity_poly.type
_entity_poly.pdbx_seq_one_letter_code
_entity_poly.pdbx_strand_id
1 'polypeptide(L)'
;MQGVLGAFREIDSAVEAIEDLKKERFGDITVFTPTPRHEFEHAMEHGPSKVRIFTLIFGLAGVTFGYWIPVWISDYWPLVVGGKAIASWVPFTILGFEVMVLVGGLATVFAMFGLAHIPRLTMTVGYDARFSSGHFGVWVVTDPDRADDAITVLKKHGAEEVRRER
;
A
#
# COMPACT_ATOMS: atom_id res chain seq x y z
N MET A 1 -8.08 5.73 19.02
CA MET A 1 -7.33 6.92 18.59
C MET A 1 -8.33 8.06 18.51
N GLN A 2 -8.07 9.16 19.19
CA GLN A 2 -8.94 10.34 19.14
C GLN A 2 -8.53 11.20 17.94
N GLY A 3 -9.50 11.83 17.30
CA GLY A 3 -9.23 12.69 16.16
C GLY A 3 -10.46 13.45 15.67
N VAL A 4 -10.26 14.21 14.61
CA VAL A 4 -11.30 15.03 13.99
C VAL A 4 -11.48 14.58 12.54
N LEU A 5 -12.74 14.38 12.16
CA LEU A 5 -13.14 14.05 10.79
C LEU A 5 -13.80 15.26 10.14
N GLY A 6 -13.29 15.69 9.00
CA GLY A 6 -13.92 16.68 8.13
C GLY A 6 -14.47 16.03 6.86
N ALA A 7 -15.70 16.33 6.48
CA ALA A 7 -16.30 15.90 5.24
C ALA A 7 -16.35 17.06 4.24
N PHE A 8 -15.84 16.83 3.03
CA PHE A 8 -15.75 17.81 1.95
C PHE A 8 -16.49 17.31 0.71
N ARG A 9 -17.07 18.22 -0.04
CA ARG A 9 -17.68 17.93 -1.34
C ARG A 9 -16.74 18.19 -2.50
N GLU A 10 -15.87 19.17 -2.35
CA GLU A 10 -14.90 19.58 -3.35
C GLU A 10 -13.50 19.06 -3.01
N ILE A 11 -12.80 18.58 -4.05
CA ILE A 11 -11.47 17.99 -3.89
C ILE A 11 -10.43 19.06 -3.51
N ASP A 12 -10.50 20.23 -4.14
CA ASP A 12 -9.54 21.32 -3.94
C ASP A 12 -9.56 21.81 -2.48
N SER A 13 -10.76 21.99 -1.92
CA SER A 13 -10.95 22.35 -0.52
C SER A 13 -10.38 21.31 0.45
N ALA A 14 -10.54 20.02 0.14
CA ALA A 14 -9.96 18.95 0.95
C ALA A 14 -8.43 18.92 0.87
N VAL A 15 -7.86 19.16 -0.32
CA VAL A 15 -6.41 19.24 -0.54
C VAL A 15 -5.80 20.41 0.22
N GLU A 16 -6.37 21.61 0.11
CA GLU A 16 -5.92 22.80 0.83
C GLU A 16 -5.97 22.59 2.36
N ALA A 17 -7.04 21.95 2.87
CA ALA A 17 -7.15 21.59 4.27
C ALA A 17 -6.03 20.66 4.73
N ILE A 18 -5.67 19.65 3.92
CA ILE A 18 -4.58 18.71 4.21
C ILE A 18 -3.25 19.45 4.26
N GLU A 19 -2.98 20.33 3.31
CA GLU A 19 -1.73 21.10 3.28
C GLU A 19 -1.58 22.00 4.51
N ASP A 20 -2.64 22.70 4.91
CA ASP A 20 -2.60 23.56 6.10
C ASP A 20 -2.45 22.75 7.39
N LEU A 21 -3.14 21.59 7.51
CA LEU A 21 -2.96 20.67 8.63
C LEU A 21 -1.52 20.14 8.73
N LYS A 22 -0.88 19.86 7.59
CA LYS A 22 0.53 19.44 7.54
C LYS A 22 1.47 20.59 7.96
N LYS A 23 1.25 21.80 7.50
CA LYS A 23 2.04 22.99 7.90
C LYS A 23 1.99 23.22 9.40
N GLU A 24 0.83 23.00 10.01
CA GLU A 24 0.63 23.14 11.46
C GLU A 24 1.10 21.90 12.25
N ARG A 25 1.66 20.89 11.59
CA ARG A 25 2.21 19.65 12.18
C ARG A 25 1.20 18.92 13.05
N PHE A 26 -0.01 18.75 12.57
CA PHE A 26 -0.95 17.81 13.16
C PHE A 26 -0.46 16.37 12.99
N GLY A 27 -1.05 15.42 13.74
CA GLY A 27 -0.69 14.01 13.71
C GLY A 27 -0.99 13.33 12.35
N ASP A 28 -1.11 12.02 12.37
CA ASP A 28 -1.37 11.25 11.14
C ASP A 28 -2.67 11.67 10.48
N ILE A 29 -2.58 11.97 9.17
CA ILE A 29 -3.74 12.33 8.35
C ILE A 29 -4.11 11.13 7.50
N THR A 30 -5.39 10.76 7.50
CA THR A 30 -5.96 9.72 6.63
C THR A 30 -7.03 10.33 5.75
N VAL A 31 -6.97 10.06 4.45
CA VAL A 31 -7.94 10.56 3.47
C VAL A 31 -8.83 9.42 3.01
N PHE A 32 -10.14 9.65 3.04
CA PHE A 32 -11.16 8.76 2.48
C PHE A 32 -11.66 9.34 1.17
N THR A 33 -11.54 8.59 0.08
CA THR A 33 -11.96 9.03 -1.25
C THR A 33 -12.65 7.89 -2.00
N PRO A 34 -13.71 8.14 -2.76
CA PRO A 34 -14.41 7.11 -3.52
C PRO A 34 -13.58 6.55 -4.68
N THR A 35 -12.65 7.35 -5.20
CA THR A 35 -11.76 6.97 -6.30
C THR A 35 -10.33 7.48 -6.05
N PRO A 36 -9.29 6.74 -6.49
CA PRO A 36 -7.92 7.23 -6.41
C PRO A 36 -7.78 8.58 -7.14
N ARG A 37 -7.16 9.55 -6.48
CA ARG A 37 -6.93 10.90 -7.00
C ARG A 37 -5.48 11.30 -6.79
N HIS A 38 -4.83 11.74 -7.86
CA HIS A 38 -3.42 12.16 -7.81
C HIS A 38 -3.20 13.40 -6.94
N GLU A 39 -4.21 14.26 -6.84
CA GLU A 39 -4.17 15.46 -6.01
C GLU A 39 -3.90 15.11 -4.54
N PHE A 40 -4.57 14.09 -4.02
CA PHE A 40 -4.34 13.59 -2.66
C PHE A 40 -2.98 12.88 -2.50
N GLU A 41 -2.52 12.16 -3.52
CA GLU A 41 -1.19 11.54 -3.50
C GLU A 41 -0.10 12.61 -3.35
N HIS A 42 -0.21 13.71 -4.08
CA HIS A 42 0.72 14.84 -3.98
C HIS A 42 0.63 15.53 -2.62
N ALA A 43 -0.59 15.83 -2.16
CA ALA A 43 -0.79 16.47 -0.85
C ALA A 43 -0.28 15.61 0.31
N MET A 44 -0.44 14.29 0.22
CA MET A 44 0.03 13.34 1.24
C MET A 44 1.51 12.98 1.12
N GLU A 45 2.19 13.36 0.02
CA GLU A 45 3.62 13.08 -0.22
C GLU A 45 3.99 11.61 -0.03
N HIS A 46 3.12 10.71 -0.46
CA HIS A 46 3.39 9.29 -0.35
C HIS A 46 4.53 8.88 -1.28
N GLY A 47 5.58 8.32 -0.71
CA GLY A 47 6.69 7.74 -1.46
C GLY A 47 6.28 6.46 -2.22
N PRO A 48 7.17 5.97 -3.11
CA PRO A 48 6.90 4.76 -3.88
C PRO A 48 6.64 3.55 -2.97
N SER A 49 5.65 2.74 -3.34
CA SER A 49 5.24 1.56 -2.57
C SER A 49 6.41 0.60 -2.34
N LYS A 50 6.59 0.17 -1.11
CA LYS A 50 7.59 -0.83 -0.70
C LYS A 50 7.31 -2.23 -1.29
N VAL A 51 6.09 -2.49 -1.75
CA VAL A 51 5.71 -3.77 -2.40
C VAL A 51 6.67 -4.12 -3.53
N ARG A 52 7.10 -3.13 -4.35
CA ARG A 52 8.05 -3.35 -5.46
C ARG A 52 9.38 -3.96 -5.01
N ILE A 53 9.87 -3.60 -3.83
CA ILE A 53 11.12 -4.13 -3.29
C ILE A 53 10.93 -5.59 -2.91
N PHE A 54 9.81 -5.95 -2.29
CA PHE A 54 9.49 -7.34 -1.96
C PHE A 54 9.40 -8.19 -3.22
N THR A 55 8.65 -7.73 -4.24
CA THR A 55 8.54 -8.44 -5.52
C THR A 55 9.91 -8.67 -6.16
N LEU A 56 10.79 -7.67 -6.15
CA LEU A 56 12.13 -7.79 -6.74
C LEU A 56 12.99 -8.80 -5.99
N ILE A 57 13.06 -8.70 -4.66
CA ILE A 57 13.91 -9.58 -3.83
C ILE A 57 13.45 -11.03 -3.98
N PHE A 58 12.15 -11.28 -3.82
CA PHE A 58 11.61 -12.64 -3.88
C PHE A 58 11.59 -13.19 -5.30
N GLY A 59 11.42 -12.34 -6.33
CA GLY A 59 11.57 -12.75 -7.71
C GLY A 59 13.01 -13.19 -8.04
N LEU A 60 14.02 -12.44 -7.59
CA LEU A 60 15.43 -12.83 -7.74
C LEU A 60 15.76 -14.10 -6.96
N ALA A 61 15.24 -14.24 -5.75
CA ALA A 61 15.38 -15.48 -4.99
C ALA A 61 14.72 -16.66 -5.72
N GLY A 62 13.53 -16.45 -6.28
CA GLY A 62 12.80 -17.44 -7.07
C GLY A 62 13.56 -17.93 -8.30
N VAL A 63 14.11 -17.01 -9.09
CA VAL A 63 14.90 -17.40 -10.27
C VAL A 63 16.18 -18.16 -9.87
N THR A 64 16.87 -17.69 -8.83
CA THR A 64 18.08 -18.37 -8.33
C THR A 64 17.75 -19.79 -7.87
N PHE A 65 16.70 -19.97 -7.12
CA PHE A 65 16.26 -21.27 -6.65
C PHE A 65 15.77 -22.18 -7.78
N GLY A 66 15.05 -21.61 -8.75
CA GLY A 66 14.53 -22.34 -9.91
C GLY A 66 15.63 -22.83 -10.86
N TYR A 67 16.81 -22.18 -10.86
CA TYR A 67 18.00 -22.72 -11.56
C TYR A 67 18.81 -23.67 -10.69
N TRP A 68 18.99 -23.34 -9.42
CA TRP A 68 19.84 -24.11 -8.50
C TRP A 68 19.31 -25.53 -8.28
N ILE A 69 18.02 -25.70 -8.03
CA ILE A 69 17.42 -27.02 -7.75
C ILE A 69 17.63 -28.02 -8.88
N PRO A 70 17.22 -27.74 -10.15
CA PRO A 70 17.37 -28.71 -11.22
C PRO A 70 18.82 -29.02 -11.54
N VAL A 71 19.73 -28.05 -11.40
CA VAL A 71 21.18 -28.31 -11.56
C VAL A 71 21.66 -29.24 -10.47
N TRP A 72 21.36 -28.95 -9.21
CA TRP A 72 21.74 -29.77 -8.05
C TRP A 72 21.19 -31.20 -8.15
N ILE A 73 19.93 -31.38 -8.51
CA ILE A 73 19.30 -32.71 -8.69
C ILE A 73 19.98 -33.45 -9.86
N SER A 74 20.25 -32.76 -10.96
CA SER A 74 20.90 -33.37 -12.13
C SER A 74 22.32 -33.86 -11.85
N ASP A 75 23.04 -33.14 -11.02
CA ASP A 75 24.41 -33.51 -10.61
C ASP A 75 24.39 -34.61 -9.56
N TYR A 76 23.40 -34.58 -8.64
CA TYR A 76 23.26 -35.60 -7.59
C TYR A 76 22.82 -36.95 -8.14
N TRP A 77 21.91 -36.95 -9.15
CA TRP A 77 21.42 -38.15 -9.82
C TRP A 77 21.55 -38.04 -11.34
N PRO A 78 22.78 -38.30 -11.87
CA PRO A 78 23.05 -38.09 -13.29
C PRO A 78 22.35 -39.12 -14.16
N LEU A 79 21.28 -38.73 -14.84
CA LEU A 79 20.60 -39.52 -15.84
C LEU A 79 21.22 -39.29 -17.21
N VAL A 80 21.97 -40.27 -17.71
CA VAL A 80 22.54 -40.23 -19.05
C VAL A 80 21.47 -40.54 -20.07
N VAL A 81 20.95 -39.53 -20.75
CA VAL A 81 20.01 -39.65 -21.86
C VAL A 81 20.73 -39.21 -23.10
N GLY A 82 20.81 -40.08 -24.11
CA GLY A 82 21.67 -39.93 -25.28
C GLY A 82 21.70 -38.53 -25.89
N GLY A 83 22.90 -37.95 -25.95
CA GLY A 83 23.16 -36.63 -26.57
C GLY A 83 22.75 -35.40 -25.78
N LYS A 84 22.13 -35.53 -24.57
CA LYS A 84 21.79 -34.39 -23.71
C LYS A 84 22.83 -34.17 -22.63
N ALA A 85 23.17 -32.92 -22.37
CA ALA A 85 23.94 -32.55 -21.18
C ALA A 85 23.17 -32.85 -19.93
N ILE A 86 23.83 -33.38 -18.89
CA ILE A 86 23.19 -33.76 -17.59
C ILE A 86 22.60 -32.50 -16.96
N ALA A 87 23.37 -31.43 -16.81
CA ALA A 87 22.88 -30.11 -16.36
C ALA A 87 22.65 -29.21 -17.58
N SER A 88 21.40 -29.16 -18.08
CA SER A 88 21.03 -28.39 -19.26
C SER A 88 20.45 -27.04 -18.89
N TRP A 89 21.23 -25.96 -18.98
CA TRP A 89 20.82 -24.60 -18.61
C TRP A 89 19.60 -24.09 -19.39
N VAL A 90 19.53 -24.39 -20.72
CA VAL A 90 18.43 -23.84 -21.55
C VAL A 90 17.05 -24.34 -21.11
N PRO A 91 16.79 -25.67 -20.94
CA PRO A 91 15.53 -26.13 -20.38
C PRO A 91 15.25 -25.61 -18.96
N PHE A 92 16.28 -25.44 -18.12
CA PHE A 92 16.12 -24.95 -16.76
C PHE A 92 15.74 -23.47 -16.70
N THR A 93 15.91 -22.72 -17.80
CA THR A 93 15.39 -21.33 -17.90
C THR A 93 13.89 -21.26 -17.76
N ILE A 94 13.16 -22.25 -18.31
CA ILE A 94 11.70 -22.31 -18.16
C ILE A 94 11.35 -22.45 -16.68
N LEU A 95 11.99 -23.38 -15.99
CA LEU A 95 11.76 -23.62 -14.56
C LEU A 95 12.15 -22.40 -13.70
N GLY A 96 13.29 -21.77 -14.01
CA GLY A 96 13.74 -20.55 -13.36
C GLY A 96 12.71 -19.41 -13.50
N PHE A 97 12.16 -19.25 -14.70
CA PHE A 97 11.11 -18.27 -14.98
C PHE A 97 9.82 -18.58 -14.21
N GLU A 98 9.35 -19.82 -14.22
CA GLU A 98 8.12 -20.23 -13.52
C GLU A 98 8.22 -19.99 -12.01
N VAL A 99 9.33 -20.42 -11.41
CA VAL A 99 9.55 -20.22 -9.96
C VAL A 99 9.71 -18.75 -9.62
N MET A 100 10.37 -17.95 -10.49
CA MET A 100 10.46 -16.50 -10.33
C MET A 100 9.08 -15.86 -10.27
N VAL A 101 8.21 -16.18 -11.23
CA VAL A 101 6.85 -15.63 -11.32
C VAL A 101 6.00 -16.08 -10.13
N LEU A 102 6.09 -17.36 -9.76
CA LEU A 102 5.36 -17.91 -8.61
C LEU A 102 5.77 -17.23 -7.30
N VAL A 103 7.05 -17.25 -6.99
CA VAL A 103 7.57 -16.71 -5.71
C VAL A 103 7.42 -15.20 -5.66
N GLY A 104 7.72 -14.48 -6.75
CA GLY A 104 7.53 -13.04 -6.84
C GLY A 104 6.07 -12.63 -6.75
N GLY A 105 5.17 -13.37 -7.41
CA GLY A 105 3.73 -13.13 -7.37
C GLY A 105 3.15 -13.34 -5.96
N LEU A 106 3.47 -14.47 -5.31
CA LEU A 106 3.05 -14.73 -3.94
C LEU A 106 3.60 -13.69 -2.97
N ALA A 107 4.88 -13.33 -3.10
CA ALA A 107 5.48 -12.29 -2.27
C ALA A 107 4.79 -10.92 -2.44
N THR A 108 4.38 -10.59 -3.68
CA THR A 108 3.62 -9.37 -3.96
C THR A 108 2.29 -9.36 -3.23
N VAL A 109 1.54 -10.46 -3.30
CA VAL A 109 0.25 -10.61 -2.61
C VAL A 109 0.43 -10.49 -1.09
N PHE A 110 1.37 -11.22 -0.51
CA PHE A 110 1.64 -11.16 0.93
C PHE A 110 2.15 -9.80 1.37
N ALA A 111 3.03 -9.16 0.59
CA ALA A 111 3.49 -7.80 0.88
C ALA A 111 2.34 -6.79 0.83
N MET A 112 1.43 -6.92 -0.13
CA MET A 112 0.26 -6.06 -0.25
C MET A 112 -0.67 -6.21 0.97
N PHE A 113 -1.00 -7.43 1.37
CA PHE A 113 -1.81 -7.67 2.58
C PHE A 113 -1.11 -7.21 3.85
N GLY A 114 0.18 -7.51 4.00
CA GLY A 114 0.95 -7.11 5.19
C GLY A 114 1.11 -5.60 5.32
N LEU A 115 1.48 -4.90 4.25
CA LEU A 115 1.66 -3.45 4.27
C LEU A 115 0.33 -2.69 4.36
N ALA A 116 -0.75 -3.24 3.81
CA ALA A 116 -2.09 -2.66 3.96
C ALA A 116 -2.77 -3.04 5.29
N HIS A 117 -2.14 -3.89 6.11
CA HIS A 117 -2.71 -4.41 7.36
C HIS A 117 -4.10 -5.02 7.18
N ILE A 118 -4.29 -5.78 6.07
CA ILE A 118 -5.53 -6.49 5.74
C ILE A 118 -5.40 -7.95 6.23
N PRO A 119 -6.46 -8.56 6.81
CA PRO A 119 -7.79 -8.00 7.06
C PRO A 119 -7.85 -7.09 8.30
N ARG A 120 -8.54 -5.95 8.17
CA ARG A 120 -8.87 -5.11 9.31
C ARG A 120 -10.19 -5.57 9.90
N LEU A 121 -10.14 -6.26 11.03
CA LEU A 121 -11.33 -6.78 11.71
C LEU A 121 -12.03 -5.75 12.60
N THR A 122 -11.43 -4.57 12.77
CA THR A 122 -11.99 -3.45 13.51
C THR A 122 -12.52 -2.39 12.57
N MET A 123 -13.65 -1.77 12.89
CA MET A 123 -14.15 -0.62 12.14
C MET A 123 -13.10 0.48 12.11
N THR A 124 -12.86 1.05 10.94
CA THR A 124 -11.96 2.19 10.79
C THR A 124 -12.63 3.41 11.41
N VAL A 125 -11.98 4.01 12.40
CA VAL A 125 -12.42 5.26 13.00
C VAL A 125 -12.44 6.33 11.90
N GLY A 126 -13.46 7.18 11.85
CA GLY A 126 -13.58 8.23 10.85
C GLY A 126 -14.18 7.81 9.51
N TYR A 127 -14.69 6.58 9.36
CA TYR A 127 -15.38 6.18 8.14
C TYR A 127 -16.85 6.63 8.11
N ASP A 128 -17.27 7.22 7.01
CA ASP A 128 -18.67 7.55 6.72
C ASP A 128 -19.05 6.99 5.32
N ALA A 129 -20.25 6.43 5.21
CA ALA A 129 -20.75 5.85 3.95
C ALA A 129 -20.82 6.88 2.80
N ARG A 130 -20.92 8.16 3.10
CA ARG A 130 -20.90 9.27 2.12
C ARG A 130 -19.58 9.34 1.34
N PHE A 131 -18.48 8.88 1.93
CA PHE A 131 -17.16 8.84 1.25
C PHE A 131 -17.11 7.83 0.09
N SER A 132 -18.08 6.92 0.01
CA SER A 132 -18.31 6.09 -1.17
C SER A 132 -19.26 6.72 -2.19
N SER A 133 -19.88 7.88 -1.89
CA SER A 133 -20.94 8.51 -2.65
C SER A 133 -20.58 9.94 -3.12
N GLY A 134 -19.28 10.21 -3.33
CA GLY A 134 -18.81 11.48 -3.89
C GLY A 134 -18.40 12.55 -2.89
N HIS A 135 -18.28 12.21 -1.61
CA HIS A 135 -17.68 13.08 -0.61
C HIS A 135 -16.24 12.61 -0.29
N PHE A 136 -15.42 13.55 0.14
CA PHE A 136 -14.05 13.32 0.57
C PHE A 136 -13.96 13.48 2.09
N GLY A 137 -13.35 12.49 2.76
CA GLY A 137 -13.14 12.53 4.20
C GLY A 137 -11.68 12.82 4.53
N VAL A 138 -11.44 13.77 5.41
CA VAL A 138 -10.11 14.05 5.97
C VAL A 138 -10.16 13.75 7.46
N TRP A 139 -9.48 12.69 7.86
CA TRP A 139 -9.33 12.29 9.25
C TRP A 139 -7.97 12.70 9.77
N VAL A 140 -7.95 13.39 10.89
CA VAL A 140 -6.72 13.87 11.53
C VAL A 140 -6.65 13.33 12.94
N VAL A 141 -5.58 12.59 13.24
CA VAL A 141 -5.26 12.18 14.61
C VAL A 141 -4.73 13.39 15.36
N THR A 142 -5.36 13.75 16.46
CA THR A 142 -4.96 14.92 17.26
C THR A 142 -5.20 14.69 18.74
N ASP A 143 -4.39 15.36 19.55
CA ASP A 143 -4.61 15.43 21.00
C ASP A 143 -5.87 16.24 21.32
N PRO A 144 -6.55 15.94 22.44
CA PRO A 144 -7.77 16.65 22.84
C PRO A 144 -7.60 18.17 22.88
N ASP A 145 -6.44 18.65 23.31
CA ASP A 145 -6.13 20.08 23.47
C ASP A 145 -6.00 20.83 22.13
N ARG A 146 -5.64 20.12 21.05
CA ARG A 146 -5.50 20.67 19.71
C ARG A 146 -6.67 20.37 18.78
N ALA A 147 -7.70 19.67 19.29
CA ALA A 147 -8.83 19.28 18.47
C ALA A 147 -9.64 20.49 17.95
N ASP A 148 -9.71 21.57 18.72
CA ASP A 148 -10.42 22.79 18.31
C ASP A 148 -9.66 23.54 17.19
N ASP A 149 -8.35 23.49 17.20
CA ASP A 149 -7.51 24.07 16.13
C ASP A 149 -7.74 23.29 14.83
N ALA A 150 -7.71 21.95 14.87
CA ALA A 150 -8.01 21.09 13.72
C ALA A 150 -9.42 21.35 13.15
N ILE A 151 -10.43 21.51 14.03
CA ILE A 151 -11.80 21.86 13.61
C ILE A 151 -11.82 23.22 12.90
N THR A 152 -11.07 24.18 13.39
CA THR A 152 -11.01 25.53 12.81
C THR A 152 -10.39 25.49 11.42
N VAL A 153 -9.30 24.75 11.24
CA VAL A 153 -8.66 24.57 9.92
C VAL A 153 -9.62 23.89 8.94
N LEU A 154 -10.24 22.78 9.31
CA LEU A 154 -11.19 22.06 8.44
C LEU A 154 -12.38 22.94 8.04
N LYS A 155 -12.96 23.70 8.96
CA LYS A 155 -14.07 24.62 8.68
C LYS A 155 -13.65 25.79 7.81
N LYS A 156 -12.46 26.33 7.98
CA LYS A 156 -11.91 27.42 7.17
C LYS A 156 -11.86 27.04 5.69
N HIS A 157 -11.57 25.78 5.39
CA HIS A 157 -11.53 25.25 4.02
C HIS A 157 -12.86 24.68 3.53
N GLY A 158 -13.98 24.95 4.21
CA GLY A 158 -15.31 24.62 3.73
C GLY A 158 -15.76 23.19 3.98
N ALA A 159 -15.28 22.54 5.04
CA ALA A 159 -15.84 21.25 5.46
C ALA A 159 -17.34 21.40 5.77
N GLU A 160 -18.17 20.60 5.09
CA GLU A 160 -19.64 20.59 5.30
C GLU A 160 -20.01 20.09 6.70
N GLU A 161 -19.23 19.15 7.20
CA GLU A 161 -19.43 18.58 8.54
C GLU A 161 -18.06 18.29 9.17
N VAL A 162 -17.93 18.61 10.46
CA VAL A 162 -16.75 18.29 11.24
C VAL A 162 -17.19 17.59 12.52
N ARG A 163 -16.67 16.37 12.74
CA ARG A 163 -16.99 15.55 13.91
C ARG A 163 -15.71 15.19 14.69
N ARG A 164 -15.84 15.15 16.02
CA ARG A 164 -14.83 14.50 16.87
C ARG A 164 -15.22 13.04 17.03
N GLU A 165 -14.29 12.15 16.81
CA GLU A 165 -14.47 10.72 17.03
C GLU A 165 -13.38 10.19 17.98
N ARG A 166 -13.76 9.16 18.76
CA ARG A 166 -12.89 8.55 19.77
C ARG A 166 -12.55 7.12 19.44
#